data_98d535537b4f242d3d3516d2a8dd9691
#
_entry.id   98d535537b4f242d3d3516d2a8dd9691
#
_cell.length_a   1.000
_cell.length_b   1.000
_cell.length_c   1.000
_cell.angle_alpha   90.00
_cell.angle_beta   90.00
_cell.angle_gamma   90.00
#
_symmetry.space_group_name_H-M   'P 1'
#
loop_
_entity.id
_entity.type
_entity.pdbx_description
1 polymer ?
#
loop_
_entity_poly.entity_id
_entity_poly.type
_entity_poly.pdbx_seq_one_letter_code
_entity_poly.pdbx_strand_id
1 'polypeptide(L)'
;FDPNVFAVATGLEEHRNFANDFFDACVYIKKEFPLTNISGGISNVSFSFRGNNAVRNAMHSVFLFHAIKSGLTMGIVNAGQLAVYEDIDPELKVLVEDVILNRREDATERLVDEATKF
;
A
#
# COMPACT_ATOMS: atom_id res chain seq x y z
N PHE A 1 7.39 9.66 14.16
CA PHE A 1 6.09 10.09 13.59
C PHE A 1 5.36 8.92 12.96
N ASP A 2 4.05 8.92 13.05
CA ASP A 2 3.18 7.97 12.37
C ASP A 2 2.05 8.76 11.67
N PRO A 3 2.17 8.98 10.37
CA PRO A 3 1.16 9.76 9.62
C PRO A 3 -0.17 9.04 9.39
N ASN A 4 -0.34 7.85 9.94
CA ASN A 4 -1.48 6.95 9.77
C ASN A 4 -1.60 6.36 8.36
N VAL A 5 -1.74 5.05 8.30
CA VAL A 5 -2.04 4.31 7.07
C VAL A 5 -3.54 4.02 7.05
N PHE A 6 -4.21 4.39 5.98
CA PHE A 6 -5.63 4.14 5.78
C PHE A 6 -5.86 3.17 4.63
N ALA A 7 -7.02 2.51 4.63
CA ALA A 7 -7.40 1.58 3.58
C ALA A 7 -7.61 2.31 2.25
N VAL A 8 -7.12 1.71 1.18
CA VAL A 8 -7.42 2.09 -0.20
C VAL A 8 -8.33 1.05 -0.85
N ALA A 9 -8.77 1.30 -2.06
CA ALA A 9 -9.65 0.38 -2.80
C ALA A 9 -10.93 0.04 -2.04
N THR A 10 -11.51 1.02 -1.34
CA THR A 10 -12.75 0.86 -0.58
C THR A 10 -14.00 1.11 -1.40
N GLY A 11 -13.84 1.62 -2.62
CA GLY A 11 -14.95 2.08 -3.45
C GLY A 11 -15.30 3.55 -3.25
N LEU A 12 -14.75 4.19 -2.21
CA LEU A 12 -14.96 5.62 -1.94
C LEU A 12 -13.87 6.43 -2.64
N GLU A 13 -14.28 7.44 -3.39
CA GLU A 13 -13.35 8.27 -4.15
C GLU A 13 -12.34 9.00 -3.25
N GLU A 14 -12.78 9.46 -2.08
CA GLU A 14 -11.92 10.17 -1.12
C GLU A 14 -10.76 9.30 -0.62
N HIS A 15 -10.89 7.97 -0.66
CA HIS A 15 -9.87 7.04 -0.17
C HIS A 15 -8.81 6.68 -1.20
N ARG A 16 -9.03 7.01 -2.48
CA ARG A 16 -8.19 6.52 -3.57
C ARG A 16 -6.74 6.97 -3.49
N ASN A 17 -6.49 8.16 -2.94
CA ASN A 17 -5.16 8.74 -2.89
C ASN A 17 -4.47 8.59 -1.53
N PHE A 18 -5.04 7.87 -0.58
CA PHE A 18 -4.51 7.79 0.79
C PHE A 18 -3.09 7.23 0.86
N ALA A 19 -2.74 6.27 0.00
CA ALA A 19 -1.37 5.74 -0.01
C ALA A 19 -0.37 6.80 -0.50
N ASN A 20 -0.70 7.52 -1.56
CA ASN A 20 0.14 8.63 -2.04
C ASN A 20 0.28 9.73 -0.99
N ASP A 21 -0.80 10.04 -0.28
CA ASP A 21 -0.77 11.02 0.81
C ASP A 21 0.20 10.58 1.91
N PHE A 22 0.20 9.29 2.24
CA PHE A 22 1.16 8.74 3.20
C PHE A 22 2.59 8.88 2.70
N PHE A 23 2.85 8.55 1.44
CA PHE A 23 4.19 8.68 0.85
C PHE A 23 4.65 10.14 0.86
N ASP A 24 3.78 11.06 0.50
CA ASP A 24 4.08 12.50 0.51
C ASP A 24 4.38 12.99 1.92
N ALA A 25 3.64 12.51 2.92
CA ALA A 25 3.90 12.82 4.32
C ALA A 25 5.27 12.31 4.76
N CYS A 26 5.65 11.09 4.37
CA CYS A 26 6.98 10.55 4.66
C CYS A 26 8.09 11.41 4.07
N VAL A 27 7.96 11.81 2.82
CA VAL A 27 8.93 12.70 2.15
C VAL A 27 9.07 14.02 2.90
N TYR A 28 7.93 14.62 3.27
CA TYR A 28 7.91 15.88 4.03
C TYR A 28 8.62 15.73 5.38
N ILE A 29 8.29 14.68 6.15
CA ILE A 29 8.87 14.47 7.47
C ILE A 29 10.38 14.28 7.38
N LYS A 30 10.85 13.48 6.42
CA LYS A 30 12.29 13.24 6.25
C LYS A 30 13.04 14.49 5.82
N LYS A 31 12.41 15.35 5.03
CA LYS A 31 13.01 16.63 4.64
C LYS A 31 13.14 17.59 5.83
N GLU A 32 12.07 17.74 6.61
CA GLU A 32 12.02 18.71 7.72
C GLU A 32 12.67 18.17 9.00
N PHE A 33 12.62 16.86 9.23
CA PHE A 33 13.10 16.20 10.44
C PHE A 33 13.93 14.96 10.11
N PRO A 34 15.13 15.13 9.51
CA PRO A 34 15.87 14.01 8.91
C PRO A 34 16.38 12.96 9.92
N LEU A 35 16.41 13.29 11.21
CA LEU A 35 16.88 12.37 12.26
C LEU A 35 15.76 11.59 12.93
N THR A 36 14.51 11.79 12.51
CA THR A 36 13.36 11.08 13.08
C THR A 36 13.06 9.80 12.33
N ASN A 37 12.44 8.85 13.04
CA ASN A 37 11.88 7.64 12.43
C ASN A 37 10.43 7.87 12.03
N ILE A 38 9.97 7.12 11.03
CA ILE A 38 8.58 7.13 10.58
C ILE A 38 8.06 5.70 10.65
N SER A 39 6.92 5.52 11.33
CA SER A 39 6.24 4.23 11.44
C SER A 39 4.91 4.25 10.68
N GLY A 40 4.39 3.06 10.40
CA GLY A 40 3.08 2.90 9.81
C GLY A 40 2.49 1.53 10.07
N GLY A 41 1.18 1.47 10.26
CA GLY A 41 0.41 0.23 10.36
C GLY A 41 0.09 -0.29 8.97
N ILE A 42 0.99 -1.05 8.38
CA ILE A 42 0.95 -1.42 6.95
C ILE A 42 -0.31 -2.20 6.58
N SER A 43 -0.75 -3.12 7.46
CA SER A 43 -1.91 -3.98 7.17
C SER A 43 -3.20 -3.20 6.92
N ASN A 44 -3.31 -1.99 7.43
CA ASN A 44 -4.50 -1.15 7.24
C ASN A 44 -4.76 -0.82 5.77
N VAL A 45 -3.71 -0.72 4.95
CA VAL A 45 -3.85 -0.35 3.54
C VAL A 45 -4.73 -1.32 2.75
N SER A 46 -4.76 -2.59 3.15
CA SER A 46 -5.44 -3.68 2.45
C SER A 46 -6.74 -4.13 3.09
N PHE A 47 -7.26 -3.37 4.04
CA PHE A 47 -8.45 -3.78 4.80
C PHE A 47 -9.66 -4.06 3.91
N SER A 48 -9.79 -3.35 2.79
CA SER A 48 -10.86 -3.56 1.81
C SER A 48 -10.84 -4.96 1.17
N PHE A 49 -9.70 -5.65 1.21
CA PHE A 49 -9.52 -7.01 0.68
C PHE A 49 -9.38 -8.05 1.79
N ARG A 50 -9.88 -7.79 2.99
CA ARG A 50 -9.91 -8.80 4.05
C ARG A 50 -10.64 -10.03 3.55
N GLY A 51 -10.07 -11.20 3.82
CA GLY A 51 -10.57 -12.47 3.31
C GLY A 51 -9.83 -12.97 2.07
N ASN A 52 -9.01 -12.13 1.42
CA ASN A 52 -8.15 -12.56 0.30
C ASN A 52 -6.69 -12.26 0.64
N ASN A 53 -6.03 -13.25 1.26
CA ASN A 53 -4.66 -13.06 1.75
C ASN A 53 -3.64 -12.87 0.63
N ALA A 54 -3.83 -13.52 -0.52
CA ALA A 54 -2.90 -13.36 -1.64
C ALA A 54 -2.86 -11.90 -2.13
N VAL A 55 -4.01 -11.28 -2.30
CA VAL A 55 -4.11 -9.89 -2.71
C VAL A 55 -3.60 -8.96 -1.61
N ARG A 56 -3.97 -9.22 -0.34
CA ARG A 56 -3.50 -8.41 0.78
C ARG A 56 -1.98 -8.43 0.90
N ASN A 57 -1.37 -9.61 0.79
CA ASN A 57 0.09 -9.74 0.88
C ASN A 57 0.79 -8.96 -0.24
N ALA A 58 0.25 -8.99 -1.45
CA ALA A 58 0.77 -8.19 -2.56
C ALA A 58 0.62 -6.69 -2.27
N MET A 59 -0.51 -6.26 -1.74
CA MET A 59 -0.74 -4.86 -1.38
C MET A 59 0.24 -4.37 -0.33
N HIS A 60 0.52 -5.20 0.71
CA HIS A 60 1.50 -4.85 1.74
C HIS A 60 2.91 -4.67 1.15
N SER A 61 3.30 -5.59 0.28
CA SER A 61 4.65 -5.56 -0.32
C SER A 61 4.82 -4.39 -1.28
N VAL A 62 3.83 -4.10 -2.09
CA VAL A 62 3.84 -2.95 -3.00
C VAL A 62 3.84 -1.63 -2.19
N PHE A 63 2.98 -1.54 -1.17
CA PHE A 63 2.94 -0.35 -0.32
C PHE A 63 4.29 -0.11 0.35
N LEU A 64 4.88 -1.15 0.96
CA LEU A 64 6.18 -1.05 1.62
C LEU A 64 7.29 -0.62 0.67
N PHE A 65 7.30 -1.16 -0.54
CA PHE A 65 8.30 -0.80 -1.54
C PHE A 65 8.31 0.72 -1.78
N HIS A 66 7.15 1.32 -1.97
CA HIS A 66 7.03 2.77 -2.19
C HIS A 66 7.22 3.58 -0.91
N ALA A 67 6.71 3.10 0.22
CA ALA A 67 6.82 3.79 1.50
C ALA A 67 8.27 3.90 1.96
N ILE A 68 9.06 2.83 1.82
CA ILE A 68 10.47 2.81 2.20
C ILE A 68 11.25 3.82 1.33
N LYS A 69 10.98 3.87 0.04
CA LYS A 69 11.59 4.89 -0.84
C LYS A 69 11.26 6.30 -0.41
N SER A 70 10.08 6.50 0.17
CA SER A 70 9.61 7.82 0.62
C SER A 70 10.13 8.19 2.01
N GLY A 71 10.73 7.26 2.75
CA GLY A 71 11.33 7.54 4.05
C GLY A 71 10.80 6.73 5.22
N LEU A 72 9.86 5.80 5.01
CA LEU A 72 9.40 4.91 6.08
C LEU A 72 10.57 4.09 6.63
N THR A 73 10.70 4.03 7.96
CA THR A 73 11.78 3.29 8.63
C THR A 73 11.28 2.11 9.46
N MET A 74 10.01 2.10 9.82
CA MET A 74 9.40 1.07 10.68
C MET A 74 8.01 0.74 10.17
N GLY A 75 7.69 -0.54 10.02
CA GLY A 75 6.38 -0.99 9.61
C GLY A 75 5.81 -1.99 10.61
N ILE A 76 4.55 -1.81 10.99
CA ILE A 76 3.81 -2.78 11.79
C ILE A 76 3.04 -3.65 10.81
N VAL A 77 3.51 -4.88 10.63
CA VAL A 77 2.94 -5.82 9.66
C VAL A 77 3.27 -7.25 10.08
N ASN A 78 2.42 -8.20 9.72
CA ASN A 78 2.77 -9.61 9.92
C ASN A 78 3.81 -10.02 8.87
N ALA A 79 5.06 -10.18 9.31
CA ALA A 79 6.18 -10.49 8.41
C ALA A 79 5.97 -11.80 7.64
N GLY A 80 5.26 -12.77 8.21
CA GLY A 80 4.94 -14.03 7.54
C GLY A 80 3.93 -13.89 6.41
N GLN A 81 3.32 -12.73 6.27
CA GLN A 81 2.33 -12.42 5.23
C GLN A 81 2.85 -11.43 4.20
N LEU A 82 4.17 -11.28 4.09
CA LEU A 82 4.77 -10.43 3.07
C LEU A 82 5.23 -11.28 1.89
N ALA A 83 4.93 -10.83 0.68
CA ALA A 83 5.52 -11.37 -0.55
C ALA A 83 6.81 -10.60 -0.86
N VAL A 84 7.73 -11.23 -1.56
CA VAL A 84 8.88 -10.52 -2.12
C VAL A 84 8.37 -9.71 -3.32
N TYR A 85 8.66 -8.41 -3.35
CA TYR A 85 8.10 -7.51 -4.36
C TYR A 85 8.37 -7.99 -5.78
N GLU A 86 9.59 -8.43 -6.07
CA GLU A 86 9.99 -8.90 -7.40
C GLU A 86 9.33 -10.23 -7.79
N ASP A 87 8.87 -11.01 -6.80
CA ASP A 87 8.27 -12.33 -7.03
C ASP A 87 6.75 -12.27 -7.13
N ILE A 88 6.13 -11.10 -6.93
CA ILE A 88 4.68 -10.95 -7.11
C ILE A 88 4.33 -11.25 -8.56
N ASP A 89 3.27 -12.03 -8.78
CA ASP A 89 2.75 -12.28 -10.12
C ASP A 89 2.63 -10.95 -10.89
N PRO A 90 3.22 -10.84 -12.09
CA PRO A 90 3.26 -9.56 -12.82
C PRO A 90 1.87 -8.96 -13.08
N GLU A 91 0.86 -9.78 -13.34
CA GLU A 91 -0.51 -9.31 -13.55
C GLU A 91 -1.08 -8.71 -12.27
N LEU A 92 -0.92 -9.41 -11.14
CA LEU A 92 -1.36 -8.92 -9.84
C LEU A 92 -0.60 -7.66 -9.44
N LYS A 93 0.71 -7.62 -9.69
CA LYS A 93 1.54 -6.45 -9.37
C LYS A 93 1.03 -5.20 -10.06
N VAL A 94 0.72 -5.25 -11.35
CA VAL A 94 0.19 -4.10 -12.09
C VAL A 94 -1.14 -3.63 -11.51
N LEU A 95 -2.04 -4.55 -11.22
CA LEU A 95 -3.34 -4.23 -10.62
C LEU A 95 -3.18 -3.55 -9.26
N VAL A 96 -2.29 -4.07 -8.43
CA VAL A 96 -2.03 -3.52 -7.08
C VAL A 96 -1.30 -2.17 -7.17
N GLU A 97 -0.32 -2.03 -8.06
CA GLU A 97 0.37 -0.76 -8.28
C GLU A 97 -0.61 0.34 -8.70
N ASP A 98 -1.54 0.02 -9.60
CA ASP A 98 -2.55 0.97 -10.05
C ASP A 98 -3.43 1.45 -8.90
N VAL A 99 -3.80 0.56 -7.98
CA VAL A 99 -4.60 0.88 -6.79
C VAL A 99 -3.80 1.71 -5.79
N ILE A 100 -2.61 1.27 -5.42
CA ILE A 100 -1.78 1.93 -4.40
C ILE A 100 -1.39 3.33 -4.87
N LEU A 101 -0.95 3.46 -6.11
CA LEU A 101 -0.51 4.74 -6.67
C LEU A 101 -1.63 5.58 -7.27
N ASN A 102 -2.85 5.07 -7.26
CA ASN A 102 -4.02 5.76 -7.82
C ASN A 102 -3.78 6.20 -9.27
N ARG A 103 -3.30 5.27 -10.11
CA ARG A 103 -2.91 5.58 -11.50
C ARG A 103 -4.05 5.56 -12.50
N ARG A 104 -5.19 4.93 -12.14
CA ARG A 104 -6.35 4.76 -13.01
C ARG A 104 -7.64 4.95 -12.23
N GLU A 105 -8.65 5.51 -12.88
CA GLU A 105 -9.97 5.66 -12.25
C GLU A 105 -10.64 4.32 -11.97
N ASP A 106 -10.39 3.31 -12.81
CA ASP A 106 -10.97 1.97 -12.72
C ASP A 106 -10.07 0.98 -11.95
N ALA A 107 -9.04 1.46 -11.26
CA ALA A 107 -8.05 0.59 -10.61
C ALA A 107 -8.69 -0.35 -9.58
N THR A 108 -9.56 0.17 -8.72
CA THR A 108 -10.24 -0.64 -7.69
C THR A 108 -11.13 -1.71 -8.33
N GLU A 109 -11.90 -1.34 -9.32
CA GLU A 109 -12.81 -2.28 -10.00
C GLU A 109 -12.04 -3.39 -10.68
N ARG A 110 -10.94 -3.05 -11.36
CA ARG A 110 -10.08 -4.03 -12.01
C ARG A 110 -9.49 -5.02 -11.02
N LEU A 111 -9.01 -4.54 -9.88
CA LEU A 111 -8.46 -5.41 -8.85
C LEU A 111 -9.54 -6.33 -8.25
N VAL A 112 -10.72 -5.77 -7.97
CA VAL A 112 -11.85 -6.56 -7.46
C VAL A 112 -12.23 -7.67 -8.45
N ASP A 113 -12.34 -7.35 -9.73
CA ASP A 113 -12.75 -8.31 -10.76
C ASP A 113 -11.74 -9.44 -10.93
N GLU A 114 -10.45 -9.15 -10.79
CA GLU A 114 -9.37 -10.12 -10.99
C GLU A 114 -8.93 -10.82 -9.69
N ALA A 115 -9.38 -10.32 -8.53
CA ALA A 115 -8.91 -10.81 -7.23
C ALA A 115 -9.19 -12.30 -7.02
N THR A 116 -10.26 -12.83 -7.59
CA THR A 116 -10.65 -14.24 -7.44
C THR A 116 -9.68 -15.20 -8.13
N LYS A 117 -8.82 -14.71 -9.03
CA LYS A 117 -7.80 -15.53 -9.70
C LYS A 117 -6.58 -15.81 -8.82
N PHE A 118 -6.46 -15.08 -7.73
CA PHE A 118 -5.28 -15.14 -6.84
C PHE A 118 -5.64 -15.59 -5.39
#